data_e9d484a271f29e2473f2f46984734fcf
#
_entry.id   e9d484a271f29e2473f2f46984734fcf
#
_cell.length_a   1.000
_cell.length_b   1.000
_cell.length_c   1.000
_cell.angle_alpha   90.00
_cell.angle_beta   90.00
_cell.angle_gamma   90.00
#
_symmetry.space_group_name_H-M   'P 1'
#
loop_
_entity.id
_entity.type
_entity.pdbx_description
1 polymer ?
#
loop_
_entity_poly.entity_id
_entity_poly.type
_entity_poly.pdbx_seq_one_letter_code
_entity_poly.pdbx_strand_id
1 'polypeptide(L)'
;MLMVYRRLSYWRVHIGRTRFYHASSRASPLGVDSSIENNLKTETNKLSKTGQKFWDQVGLDFGGDKITVQLDSKPLRTPLGNNLAIDHDRKVLGLMLKKEWSNLQEVASKKFSLPLTSLVSRCIDLETTSNADCDPEAVAKIGGDTTVIKNQLLRYMDTDTLLVFSPAKEFEGALREEQDKLYLPIIKKIEEFLGQYSSSDKQLTLQILDADVHGLRGNVQSQEVKDAAMNYMDSLSPWDLAVFEKTVLTTKSFICGILLMESMTKKSTHQELVKSLDEIIRLATLETIFQVERWGEVEDTHDVDKRDIHRKISSAAIVAFKN
;
A
#
# COMPACT_ATOMS: atom_id res chain seq x y z
N MET A 1 43.26 17.52 60.13
CA MET A 1 42.08 18.20 59.60
C MET A 1 42.53 18.91 58.30
N LEU A 2 42.51 18.20 57.17
CA LEU A 2 42.88 18.69 55.87
C LEU A 2 41.85 18.11 54.85
N MET A 3 41.03 19.01 54.35
CA MET A 3 40.07 18.75 53.27
C MET A 3 40.79 18.62 51.93
N VAL A 4 40.59 17.48 51.26
CA VAL A 4 41.06 17.28 49.90
C VAL A 4 39.87 17.47 48.96
N TYR A 5 39.85 18.55 48.23
CA TYR A 5 38.93 18.84 47.12
C TYR A 5 39.33 17.98 45.90
N ARG A 6 38.52 16.98 45.53
CA ARG A 6 38.62 16.31 44.24
C ARG A 6 37.88 17.14 43.18
N ARG A 7 38.61 17.67 42.22
CA ARG A 7 38.09 18.27 40.99
C ARG A 7 37.43 17.19 40.12
N LEU A 8 36.13 17.32 39.87
CA LEU A 8 35.44 16.58 38.82
C LEU A 8 35.69 17.27 37.48
N SER A 9 36.40 16.63 36.59
CA SER A 9 36.57 17.06 35.20
C SER A 9 35.33 16.77 34.41
N TYR A 10 34.64 17.81 33.97
CA TYR A 10 33.52 17.74 33.03
C TYR A 10 34.04 17.34 31.65
N TRP A 11 33.68 16.15 31.19
CA TRP A 11 33.80 15.79 29.79
C TRP A 11 32.70 16.49 29.00
N ARG A 12 33.06 17.48 28.23
CA ARG A 12 32.20 18.06 27.21
C ARG A 12 32.04 17.05 26.09
N VAL A 13 30.92 16.35 26.04
CA VAL A 13 30.51 15.60 24.85
C VAL A 13 30.11 16.62 23.79
N HIS A 14 30.91 16.71 22.74
CA HIS A 14 30.53 17.41 21.53
C HIS A 14 29.44 16.59 20.84
N ILE A 15 28.19 16.97 21.06
CA ILE A 15 27.07 16.50 20.23
C ILE A 15 27.21 17.17 18.89
N GLY A 16 27.80 16.47 17.93
CA GLY A 16 27.77 16.85 16.54
C GLY A 16 26.30 16.97 16.10
N ARG A 17 25.90 18.17 15.68
CA ARG A 17 24.62 18.40 15.02
C ARG A 17 24.61 17.61 13.71
N THR A 18 24.18 16.37 13.74
CA THR A 18 23.70 15.66 12.56
C THR A 18 22.48 16.43 12.07
N ARG A 19 22.62 17.16 10.97
CA ARG A 19 21.49 17.66 10.21
C ARG A 19 20.72 16.43 9.71
N PHE A 20 19.65 16.10 10.40
CA PHE A 20 18.61 15.26 9.80
C PHE A 20 18.06 16.06 8.61
N TYR A 21 18.44 15.64 7.42
CA TYR A 21 17.67 16.00 6.24
C TYR A 21 16.31 15.33 6.40
N HIS A 22 15.34 16.08 6.91
CA HIS A 22 13.95 15.78 6.66
C HIS A 22 13.76 15.88 5.14
N ALA A 23 13.92 14.75 4.45
CA ALA A 23 13.23 14.55 3.21
C ALA A 23 11.74 14.49 3.59
N SER A 24 11.11 15.67 3.67
CA SER A 24 9.67 15.72 3.64
C SER A 24 9.27 15.22 2.26
N SER A 25 9.01 13.93 2.15
CA SER A 25 8.17 13.43 1.07
C SER A 25 6.82 14.11 1.28
N ARG A 26 6.65 15.26 0.64
CA ARG A 26 5.33 15.85 0.47
C ARG A 26 4.54 14.81 -0.32
N ALA A 27 3.79 13.96 0.39
CA ALA A 27 2.79 13.16 -0.26
C ALA A 27 1.94 14.13 -1.08
N SER A 28 1.89 13.91 -2.39
CA SER A 28 1.04 14.72 -3.26
C SER A 28 -0.38 14.69 -2.68
N PRO A 29 -1.01 15.85 -2.45
CA PRO A 29 -2.31 15.92 -1.80
C PRO A 29 -3.42 15.16 -2.53
N LEU A 30 -3.18 14.75 -3.76
CA LEU A 30 -4.14 14.03 -4.61
C LEU A 30 -3.76 12.56 -4.87
N GLY A 31 -2.76 12.03 -4.14
CA GLY A 31 -2.31 10.64 -4.35
C GLY A 31 -1.64 10.42 -5.72
N VAL A 32 -1.30 11.48 -6.42
CA VAL A 32 -0.50 11.44 -7.65
C VAL A 32 0.94 11.13 -7.26
N ASP A 33 1.56 10.16 -7.92
CA ASP A 33 2.97 9.86 -7.76
C ASP A 33 3.81 11.10 -8.11
N SER A 34 4.70 11.53 -7.22
CA SER A 34 5.53 12.73 -7.42
C SER A 34 6.48 12.60 -8.62
N SER A 35 6.77 11.38 -9.06
CA SER A 35 7.57 11.13 -10.27
C SER A 35 6.83 11.51 -11.57
N ILE A 36 5.50 11.60 -11.51
CA ILE A 36 4.63 11.86 -12.67
C ILE A 36 4.22 13.34 -12.72
N GLU A 37 4.50 14.12 -11.67
CA GLU A 37 3.95 15.48 -11.48
C GLU A 37 4.29 16.50 -12.56
N ASN A 38 5.38 16.32 -13.28
CA ASN A 38 5.92 17.44 -14.08
C ASN A 38 5.40 17.57 -15.50
N ASN A 39 4.71 16.58 -16.07
CA ASN A 39 4.41 16.58 -17.49
C ASN A 39 2.95 16.34 -17.90
N LEU A 40 2.02 16.14 -16.98
CA LEU A 40 0.72 15.64 -17.37
C LEU A 40 -0.38 16.69 -17.24
N LYS A 41 -1.03 16.94 -18.36
CA LYS A 41 -2.22 17.79 -18.49
C LYS A 41 -3.47 16.98 -18.08
N THR A 42 -3.47 16.42 -16.86
CA THR A 42 -4.63 15.70 -16.35
C THR A 42 -5.51 16.62 -15.50
N GLU A 43 -6.78 16.25 -15.41
CA GLU A 43 -7.76 16.95 -14.56
C GLU A 43 -7.33 16.92 -13.09
N THR A 44 -6.74 15.82 -12.63
CA THR A 44 -6.18 15.68 -11.27
C THR A 44 -5.04 16.65 -11.02
N ASN A 45 -4.09 16.78 -11.97
CA ASN A 45 -2.98 17.73 -11.88
C ASN A 45 -3.46 19.17 -11.97
N LYS A 46 -4.47 19.45 -12.81
CA LYS A 46 -5.10 20.77 -12.89
C LYS A 46 -5.73 21.15 -11.56
N LEU A 47 -6.48 20.25 -10.94
CA LEU A 47 -7.08 20.45 -9.64
C LEU A 47 -6.03 20.68 -8.55
N SER A 48 -4.95 19.88 -8.55
CA SER A 48 -3.82 20.01 -7.62
C SER A 48 -3.14 21.38 -7.71
N LYS A 49 -2.96 21.91 -8.93
CA LYS A 49 -2.29 23.20 -9.17
C LYS A 49 -3.18 24.39 -8.86
N THR A 50 -4.46 24.31 -9.20
CA THR A 50 -5.39 25.45 -9.05
C THR A 50 -6.06 25.49 -7.69
N GLY A 51 -6.22 24.33 -7.03
CA GLY A 51 -7.00 24.20 -5.81
C GLY A 51 -8.48 24.55 -5.97
N GLN A 52 -8.96 24.71 -7.21
CA GLN A 52 -10.32 25.12 -7.53
C GLN A 52 -11.02 24.09 -8.39
N LYS A 53 -12.27 23.86 -8.07
CA LYS A 53 -13.18 23.07 -8.91
C LYS A 53 -13.41 23.82 -10.23
N PHE A 54 -13.28 23.10 -11.34
CA PHE A 54 -13.39 23.67 -12.71
C PHE A 54 -14.44 22.93 -13.56
N TRP A 55 -15.31 22.15 -12.93
CA TRP A 55 -16.44 21.45 -13.57
C TRP A 55 -17.70 21.65 -12.75
N ASP A 56 -18.85 21.57 -13.44
CA ASP A 56 -20.17 21.67 -12.83
C ASP A 56 -20.76 20.31 -12.55
N GLN A 57 -20.62 19.36 -13.49
CA GLN A 57 -21.26 18.05 -13.42
C GLN A 57 -20.27 16.91 -13.58
N VAL A 58 -20.54 15.80 -12.86
CA VAL A 58 -19.82 14.55 -13.02
C VAL A 58 -20.78 13.51 -13.61
N GLY A 59 -20.43 12.98 -14.77
CA GLY A 59 -21.21 12.00 -15.50
C GLY A 59 -20.55 10.63 -15.56
N LEU A 60 -21.35 9.62 -15.91
CA LEU A 60 -20.89 8.32 -16.37
C LEU A 60 -21.45 8.10 -17.76
N ASP A 61 -20.59 7.81 -18.71
CA ASP A 61 -20.96 7.44 -20.05
C ASP A 61 -20.91 5.91 -20.20
N PHE A 62 -22.04 5.33 -20.61
CA PHE A 62 -22.21 3.89 -20.83
C PHE A 62 -22.32 3.54 -22.33
N GLY A 63 -22.08 4.52 -23.21
CA GLY A 63 -22.29 4.36 -24.67
C GLY A 63 -21.23 3.54 -25.39
N GLY A 64 -20.14 3.15 -24.75
CA GLY A 64 -19.07 2.35 -25.31
C GLY A 64 -18.94 0.97 -24.65
N ASP A 65 -17.87 0.25 -25.00
CA ASP A 65 -17.51 -1.05 -24.41
C ASP A 65 -17.15 -0.95 -22.92
N LYS A 66 -16.83 0.25 -22.44
CA LYS A 66 -16.46 0.54 -21.05
C LYS A 66 -17.26 1.73 -20.52
N ILE A 67 -17.42 1.78 -19.20
CA ILE A 67 -18.01 2.91 -18.48
C ILE A 67 -16.93 3.99 -18.33
N THR A 68 -17.15 5.17 -18.90
CA THR A 68 -16.21 6.29 -18.81
C THR A 68 -16.68 7.35 -17.84
N VAL A 69 -15.80 7.76 -16.91
CA VAL A 69 -16.08 8.88 -16.01
C VAL A 69 -15.84 10.20 -16.73
N GLN A 70 -16.79 11.14 -16.63
CA GLN A 70 -16.75 12.41 -17.35
C GLN A 70 -16.94 13.60 -16.39
N LEU A 71 -16.24 14.70 -16.69
CA LEU A 71 -16.45 16.03 -16.13
C LEU A 71 -16.99 16.94 -17.24
N ASP A 72 -18.19 17.50 -17.08
CA ASP A 72 -18.87 18.32 -18.08
C ASP A 72 -18.83 17.69 -19.49
N SER A 73 -19.18 16.40 -19.56
CA SER A 73 -19.17 15.58 -20.80
C SER A 73 -17.79 15.32 -21.42
N LYS A 74 -16.69 15.68 -20.74
CA LYS A 74 -15.32 15.35 -21.15
C LYS A 74 -14.80 14.18 -20.35
N PRO A 75 -14.22 13.15 -20.98
CA PRO A 75 -13.66 12.01 -20.26
C PRO A 75 -12.52 12.44 -19.34
N LEU A 76 -12.55 11.95 -18.10
CA LEU A 76 -11.39 11.99 -17.21
C LEU A 76 -10.24 11.22 -17.81
N ARG A 77 -9.01 11.69 -17.56
CA ARG A 77 -7.80 11.04 -18.08
C ARG A 77 -6.88 10.59 -16.94
N THR A 78 -6.24 9.46 -17.18
CA THR A 78 -5.16 8.95 -16.35
C THR A 78 -3.87 9.78 -16.52
N PRO A 79 -2.87 9.61 -15.68
CA PRO A 79 -1.56 10.24 -15.84
C PRO A 79 -0.91 10.01 -17.22
N LEU A 80 -1.07 8.85 -17.83
CA LEU A 80 -0.55 8.61 -19.20
C LEU A 80 -1.47 9.15 -20.31
N GLY A 81 -2.62 9.75 -19.96
CA GLY A 81 -3.55 10.33 -20.92
C GLY A 81 -4.63 9.37 -21.42
N ASN A 82 -4.69 8.14 -20.91
CA ASN A 82 -5.76 7.19 -21.21
C ASN A 82 -7.09 7.71 -20.62
N ASN A 83 -8.22 7.34 -21.23
CA ASN A 83 -9.52 7.63 -20.63
C ASN A 83 -9.68 6.83 -19.33
N LEU A 84 -10.24 7.47 -18.29
CA LEU A 84 -10.61 6.78 -17.05
C LEU A 84 -11.89 5.96 -17.31
N ALA A 85 -11.70 4.80 -17.91
CA ALA A 85 -12.75 3.90 -18.37
C ALA A 85 -12.60 2.52 -17.70
N ILE A 86 -13.70 1.98 -17.19
CA ILE A 86 -13.75 0.71 -16.46
C ILE A 86 -14.75 -0.23 -17.12
N ASP A 87 -14.58 -1.52 -16.92
CA ASP A 87 -15.46 -2.53 -17.49
C ASP A 87 -16.88 -2.47 -16.89
N HIS A 88 -17.88 -2.93 -17.63
CA HIS A 88 -19.28 -2.89 -17.21
C HIS A 88 -19.58 -3.74 -15.96
N ASP A 89 -18.78 -4.76 -15.68
CA ASP A 89 -18.86 -5.57 -14.46
C ASP A 89 -18.38 -4.82 -13.20
N ARG A 90 -17.84 -3.60 -13.37
CA ARG A 90 -17.40 -2.70 -12.29
C ARG A 90 -18.30 -1.47 -12.13
N LYS A 91 -19.59 -1.60 -12.44
CA LYS A 91 -20.55 -0.49 -12.39
C LYS A 91 -20.59 0.21 -11.02
N VAL A 92 -20.49 -0.54 -9.93
CA VAL A 92 -20.44 0.03 -8.57
C VAL A 92 -19.19 0.93 -8.41
N LEU A 93 -18.03 0.49 -8.90
CA LEU A 93 -16.80 1.29 -8.90
C LEU A 93 -17.01 2.61 -9.69
N GLY A 94 -17.67 2.56 -10.85
CA GLY A 94 -18.01 3.76 -11.62
C GLY A 94 -18.86 4.77 -10.83
N LEU A 95 -19.88 4.28 -10.11
CA LEU A 95 -20.71 5.12 -9.25
C LEU A 95 -19.90 5.72 -8.08
N MET A 96 -18.98 4.95 -7.50
CA MET A 96 -18.09 5.42 -6.45
C MET A 96 -17.11 6.49 -6.95
N LEU A 97 -16.52 6.32 -8.14
CA LEU A 97 -15.67 7.32 -8.79
C LEU A 97 -16.46 8.61 -9.06
N LYS A 98 -17.68 8.49 -9.62
CA LYS A 98 -18.57 9.64 -9.79
C LYS A 98 -18.81 10.36 -8.46
N LYS A 99 -19.06 9.61 -7.38
CA LYS A 99 -19.29 10.17 -6.05
C LYS A 99 -18.04 10.85 -5.49
N GLU A 100 -16.86 10.24 -5.68
CA GLU A 100 -15.58 10.82 -5.27
C GLU A 100 -15.37 12.22 -5.86
N TRP A 101 -15.58 12.39 -7.18
CA TRP A 101 -15.46 13.67 -7.86
C TRP A 101 -16.59 14.65 -7.55
N SER A 102 -17.82 14.15 -7.36
CA SER A 102 -18.98 15.00 -7.03
C SER A 102 -18.88 15.61 -5.63
N ASN A 103 -18.22 14.92 -4.70
CA ASN A 103 -18.08 15.36 -3.31
C ASN A 103 -16.92 16.34 -3.08
N LEU A 104 -16.12 16.65 -4.10
CA LEU A 104 -15.07 17.65 -3.98
C LEU A 104 -15.70 19.04 -3.81
N GLN A 105 -15.42 19.64 -2.66
CA GLN A 105 -15.92 20.98 -2.31
C GLN A 105 -14.97 22.07 -2.85
N GLU A 106 -15.50 23.27 -3.07
CA GLU A 106 -14.79 24.45 -3.58
C GLU A 106 -13.83 25.08 -2.55
N VAL A 107 -13.04 24.33 -1.82
CA VAL A 107 -12.19 24.93 -0.77
C VAL A 107 -10.72 24.82 -1.13
N ALA A 108 -10.17 25.95 -1.55
CA ALA A 108 -8.77 26.13 -1.92
C ALA A 108 -7.72 25.76 -0.83
N SER A 109 -8.14 25.49 0.40
CA SER A 109 -7.25 25.23 1.53
C SER A 109 -7.20 23.76 2.00
N LYS A 110 -8.03 22.88 1.48
CA LYS A 110 -8.07 21.47 1.91
C LYS A 110 -7.27 20.59 0.96
N LYS A 111 -6.45 19.72 1.52
CA LYS A 111 -5.78 18.65 0.76
C LYS A 111 -6.84 17.71 0.20
N PHE A 112 -7.02 17.69 -1.11
CA PHE A 112 -7.89 16.74 -1.77
C PHE A 112 -7.26 15.36 -1.77
N SER A 113 -8.09 14.34 -1.64
CA SER A 113 -7.66 12.95 -1.78
C SER A 113 -8.64 12.22 -2.67
N LEU A 114 -8.14 11.63 -3.74
CA LEU A 114 -8.87 10.87 -4.75
C LEU A 114 -8.34 9.43 -4.80
N PRO A 115 -8.51 8.64 -3.72
CA PRO A 115 -7.87 7.34 -3.61
C PRO A 115 -8.37 6.33 -4.64
N LEU A 116 -9.67 6.36 -5.00
CA LEU A 116 -10.22 5.49 -6.04
C LEU A 116 -9.69 5.90 -7.43
N THR A 117 -9.76 7.19 -7.75
CA THR A 117 -9.25 7.72 -9.02
C THR A 117 -7.77 7.41 -9.20
N SER A 118 -6.97 7.62 -8.16
CA SER A 118 -5.53 7.34 -8.19
C SER A 118 -5.24 5.86 -8.48
N LEU A 119 -5.93 4.95 -7.78
CA LEU A 119 -5.70 3.52 -7.95
C LEU A 119 -6.24 3.01 -9.30
N VAL A 120 -7.42 3.46 -9.73
CA VAL A 120 -7.99 3.08 -11.04
C VAL A 120 -7.12 3.60 -12.18
N SER A 121 -6.59 4.82 -12.07
CA SER A 121 -5.62 5.34 -13.03
C SER A 121 -4.38 4.45 -13.11
N ARG A 122 -3.85 4.01 -11.96
CA ARG A 122 -2.72 3.08 -11.89
C ARG A 122 -3.03 1.75 -12.58
N CYS A 123 -4.24 1.20 -12.33
CA CYS A 123 -4.68 -0.05 -12.96
C CYS A 123 -4.71 0.08 -14.50
N ILE A 124 -5.33 1.15 -15.02
CA ILE A 124 -5.47 1.40 -16.46
C ILE A 124 -4.10 1.63 -17.09
N ASP A 125 -3.27 2.46 -16.47
CA ASP A 125 -1.96 2.79 -17.01
C ASP A 125 -1.03 1.57 -17.01
N LEU A 126 -1.08 0.73 -15.97
CA LEU A 126 -0.31 -0.51 -15.91
C LEU A 126 -0.81 -1.54 -16.95
N GLU A 127 -2.13 -1.66 -17.15
CA GLU A 127 -2.71 -2.52 -18.18
C GLU A 127 -2.26 -2.07 -19.59
N THR A 128 -2.28 -0.77 -19.85
CA THR A 128 -1.87 -0.20 -21.15
C THR A 128 -0.38 -0.41 -21.42
N THR A 129 0.48 -0.26 -20.39
CA THR A 129 1.94 -0.42 -20.53
C THR A 129 2.42 -1.86 -20.47
N SER A 130 1.55 -2.80 -20.15
CA SER A 130 1.88 -4.25 -20.16
C SER A 130 1.91 -4.84 -21.57
N ASN A 131 1.49 -4.08 -22.58
CA ASN A 131 1.56 -4.52 -23.97
C ASN A 131 3.00 -4.41 -24.51
N ALA A 132 3.41 -5.36 -25.35
CA ALA A 132 4.78 -5.47 -25.86
C ALA A 132 5.26 -4.25 -26.69
N ASP A 133 4.34 -3.52 -27.29
CA ASP A 133 4.62 -2.35 -28.16
C ASP A 133 4.52 -1.00 -27.40
N CYS A 134 4.59 -1.02 -26.07
CA CYS A 134 4.42 0.19 -25.29
C CYS A 134 5.64 1.11 -25.36
N ASP A 135 5.37 2.43 -25.40
CA ASP A 135 6.39 3.47 -25.36
C ASP A 135 7.24 3.36 -24.08
N PRO A 136 8.58 3.20 -24.19
CA PRO A 136 9.48 3.15 -23.03
C PRO A 136 9.38 4.38 -22.11
N GLU A 137 9.04 5.55 -22.65
CA GLU A 137 8.85 6.77 -21.87
C GLU A 137 7.59 6.66 -20.99
N ALA A 138 6.51 6.05 -21.49
CA ALA A 138 5.30 5.79 -20.74
C ALA A 138 5.58 4.79 -19.59
N VAL A 139 6.33 3.72 -19.86
CA VAL A 139 6.75 2.75 -18.84
C VAL A 139 7.58 3.42 -17.75
N ALA A 140 8.55 4.27 -18.12
CA ALA A 140 9.36 5.01 -17.16
C ALA A 140 8.52 5.95 -16.29
N LYS A 141 7.50 6.61 -16.86
CA LYS A 141 6.59 7.51 -16.13
C LYS A 141 5.77 6.82 -15.04
N ILE A 142 5.46 5.54 -15.18
CA ILE A 142 4.72 4.77 -14.18
C ILE A 142 5.63 4.01 -13.20
N GLY A 143 6.94 4.27 -13.23
CA GLY A 143 7.89 3.68 -12.28
C GLY A 143 8.52 2.36 -12.74
N GLY A 144 8.34 1.97 -13.98
CA GLY A 144 8.92 0.76 -14.56
C GLY A 144 7.87 -0.21 -15.13
N ASP A 145 8.34 -1.27 -15.73
CA ASP A 145 7.51 -2.37 -16.22
C ASP A 145 7.00 -3.26 -15.06
N THR A 146 6.15 -4.21 -15.37
CA THR A 146 5.59 -5.15 -14.37
C THR A 146 6.68 -5.94 -13.65
N THR A 147 7.80 -6.24 -14.32
CA THR A 147 8.93 -6.97 -13.73
C THR A 147 9.64 -6.14 -12.66
N VAL A 148 9.89 -4.87 -12.94
CA VAL A 148 10.47 -3.93 -11.96
C VAL A 148 9.55 -3.79 -10.75
N ILE A 149 8.25 -3.62 -10.96
CA ILE A 149 7.27 -3.51 -9.88
C ILE A 149 7.25 -4.78 -9.02
N LYS A 150 7.18 -5.97 -9.63
CA LYS A 150 7.19 -7.26 -8.92
C LYS A 150 8.47 -7.43 -8.10
N ASN A 151 9.64 -7.11 -8.66
CA ASN A 151 10.91 -7.16 -7.93
C ASN A 151 10.96 -6.18 -6.74
N GLN A 152 10.35 -5.01 -6.86
CA GLN A 152 10.21 -4.09 -5.73
C GLN A 152 9.30 -4.66 -4.64
N LEU A 153 8.20 -5.30 -5.02
CA LEU A 153 7.26 -5.92 -4.08
C LEU A 153 7.85 -7.13 -3.36
N LEU A 154 8.69 -7.93 -4.03
CA LEU A 154 9.42 -9.05 -3.40
C LEU A 154 10.27 -8.62 -2.20
N ARG A 155 10.76 -7.40 -2.18
CA ARG A 155 11.55 -6.89 -1.04
C ARG A 155 10.74 -6.84 0.25
N TYR A 156 9.42 -6.71 0.15
CA TYR A 156 8.53 -6.74 1.30
C TYR A 156 8.40 -8.13 1.93
N MET A 157 8.75 -9.21 1.20
CA MET A 157 8.83 -10.55 1.80
C MET A 157 9.94 -10.66 2.86
N ASP A 158 11.04 -9.93 2.68
CA ASP A 158 12.16 -9.94 3.64
C ASP A 158 11.84 -9.12 4.90
N THR A 159 10.95 -8.14 4.82
CA THR A 159 10.61 -7.20 5.90
C THR A 159 9.12 -7.11 6.16
N ASP A 160 8.38 -8.18 5.87
CA ASP A 160 6.93 -8.21 6.03
C ASP A 160 6.53 -7.96 7.49
N THR A 161 5.59 -7.06 7.69
CA THR A 161 5.09 -6.70 9.02
C THR A 161 4.65 -7.92 9.83
N LEU A 162 4.06 -8.94 9.18
CA LEU A 162 3.60 -10.16 9.84
C LEU A 162 4.73 -11.19 10.08
N LEU A 163 5.92 -10.98 9.54
CA LEU A 163 7.07 -11.85 9.74
C LEU A 163 8.09 -11.28 10.76
N VAL A 164 7.78 -10.13 11.37
CA VAL A 164 8.62 -9.50 12.39
C VAL A 164 7.92 -9.62 13.74
N PHE A 165 8.58 -10.32 14.67
CA PHE A 165 8.06 -10.58 16.01
C PHE A 165 8.81 -9.77 17.04
N SER A 166 8.06 -9.07 17.88
CA SER A 166 8.57 -8.23 18.96
C SER A 166 9.27 -9.06 20.05
N PRO A 167 10.22 -8.44 20.80
CA PRO A 167 10.80 -9.08 21.97
C PRO A 167 9.74 -9.52 22.98
N ALA A 168 9.90 -10.70 23.56
CA ALA A 168 8.94 -11.27 24.54
C ALA A 168 8.77 -10.42 25.80
N LYS A 169 9.72 -9.49 26.09
CA LYS A 169 9.63 -8.56 27.22
C LYS A 169 8.91 -7.26 26.92
N GLU A 170 8.72 -6.95 25.66
CA GLU A 170 8.07 -5.73 25.25
C GLU A 170 6.56 -5.80 25.51
N PHE A 171 5.97 -4.69 25.96
CA PHE A 171 4.56 -4.64 26.40
C PHE A 171 4.19 -5.76 27.39
N GLU A 172 5.09 -6.11 28.32
CA GLU A 172 4.92 -7.19 29.31
C GLU A 172 4.57 -8.56 28.69
N GLY A 173 4.95 -8.78 27.42
CA GLY A 173 4.69 -9.99 26.65
C GLY A 173 3.40 -9.98 25.83
N ALA A 174 2.48 -9.07 26.12
CA ALA A 174 1.14 -9.07 25.53
C ALA A 174 1.15 -8.89 23.99
N LEU A 175 2.04 -8.05 23.45
CA LEU A 175 2.18 -7.90 21.99
C LEU A 175 2.65 -9.20 21.35
N ARG A 176 3.67 -9.86 21.94
CA ARG A 176 4.21 -11.10 21.41
C ARG A 176 3.15 -12.22 21.46
N GLU A 177 2.42 -12.35 22.53
CA GLU A 177 1.35 -13.34 22.66
C GLU A 177 0.26 -13.13 21.59
N GLU A 178 -0.11 -11.87 21.34
CA GLU A 178 -1.10 -11.58 20.30
C GLU A 178 -0.53 -11.78 18.88
N GLN A 179 0.77 -11.49 18.64
CA GLN A 179 1.45 -11.83 17.39
C GLN A 179 1.48 -13.35 17.15
N ASP A 180 1.88 -14.12 18.15
CA ASP A 180 1.91 -15.59 18.06
C ASP A 180 0.52 -16.16 17.73
N LYS A 181 -0.51 -15.66 18.39
CA LYS A 181 -1.89 -16.08 18.19
C LYS A 181 -2.44 -15.71 16.80
N LEU A 182 -2.14 -14.50 16.30
CA LEU A 182 -2.71 -14.00 15.06
C LEU A 182 -1.84 -14.33 13.85
N TYR A 183 -0.52 -14.21 13.94
CA TYR A 183 0.37 -14.32 12.79
C TYR A 183 0.75 -15.75 12.46
N LEU A 184 1.08 -16.61 13.45
CA LEU A 184 1.54 -17.96 13.16
C LEU A 184 0.53 -18.82 12.36
N PRO A 185 -0.78 -18.80 12.67
CA PRO A 185 -1.75 -19.52 11.86
C PRO A 185 -1.84 -19.00 10.42
N ILE A 186 -1.73 -17.68 10.23
CA ILE A 186 -1.75 -17.04 8.91
C ILE A 186 -0.49 -17.41 8.14
N ILE A 187 0.67 -17.29 8.74
CA ILE A 187 1.97 -17.65 8.13
C ILE A 187 1.92 -19.07 7.58
N LYS A 188 1.46 -20.03 8.39
CA LYS A 188 1.31 -21.42 7.97
C LYS A 188 0.40 -21.57 6.75
N LYS A 189 -0.71 -20.83 6.70
CA LYS A 189 -1.62 -20.87 5.57
C LYS A 189 -1.04 -20.19 4.32
N ILE A 190 -0.25 -19.16 4.50
CA ILE A 190 0.49 -18.50 3.39
C ILE A 190 1.58 -19.44 2.84
N GLU A 191 2.26 -20.21 3.69
CA GLU A 191 3.22 -21.22 3.24
C GLU A 191 2.54 -22.29 2.37
N GLU A 192 1.38 -22.81 2.80
CA GLU A 192 0.55 -23.75 2.04
C GLU A 192 0.06 -23.11 0.71
N PHE A 193 -0.37 -21.87 0.75
CA PHE A 193 -0.83 -21.11 -0.42
C PHE A 193 0.29 -20.90 -1.44
N LEU A 194 1.42 -20.34 -1.02
CA LEU A 194 2.56 -20.09 -1.90
C LEU A 194 3.18 -21.39 -2.41
N GLY A 195 3.05 -22.50 -1.68
CA GLY A 195 3.47 -23.81 -2.11
C GLY A 195 2.85 -24.24 -3.44
N GLN A 196 1.63 -23.76 -3.76
CA GLN A 196 0.96 -24.06 -5.04
C GLN A 196 1.63 -23.35 -6.23
N TYR A 197 2.40 -22.31 -5.98
CA TYR A 197 3.17 -21.56 -6.97
C TYR A 197 4.64 -21.97 -7.01
N SER A 198 5.04 -22.92 -6.15
CA SER A 198 6.40 -23.45 -6.12
C SER A 198 6.60 -24.49 -7.23
N SER A 199 7.78 -24.45 -7.85
CA SER A 199 8.22 -25.53 -8.78
C SER A 199 8.77 -26.75 -8.06
N SER A 200 8.88 -26.71 -6.72
CA SER A 200 9.43 -27.76 -5.88
C SER A 200 8.32 -28.44 -5.07
N ASP A 201 8.39 -29.77 -4.94
CA ASP A 201 7.49 -30.54 -4.06
C ASP A 201 7.79 -30.35 -2.56
N LYS A 202 8.80 -29.56 -2.22
CA LYS A 202 9.16 -29.26 -0.83
C LYS A 202 8.19 -28.25 -0.22
N GLN A 203 7.83 -28.48 1.03
CA GLN A 203 7.05 -27.53 1.79
C GLN A 203 7.85 -26.23 1.93
N LEU A 204 7.25 -25.10 1.54
CA LEU A 204 7.82 -23.78 1.76
C LEU A 204 7.76 -23.42 3.25
N THR A 205 8.80 -22.73 3.70
CA THR A 205 8.86 -22.17 5.07
C THR A 205 9.28 -20.72 5.00
N LEU A 206 8.44 -19.83 5.56
CA LEU A 206 8.74 -18.42 5.66
C LEU A 206 9.69 -18.15 6.84
N GLN A 207 10.76 -17.41 6.58
CA GLN A 207 11.69 -16.99 7.62
C GLN A 207 11.06 -15.88 8.46
N ILE A 208 10.98 -16.11 9.76
CA ILE A 208 10.49 -15.15 10.75
C ILE A 208 11.67 -14.44 11.37
N LEU A 209 11.61 -13.13 11.50
CA LEU A 209 12.53 -12.33 12.29
C LEU A 209 12.01 -12.25 13.73
N ASP A 210 12.56 -13.08 14.60
CA ASP A 210 12.32 -13.02 16.03
C ASP A 210 13.35 -12.09 16.67
N ALA A 211 12.92 -10.99 17.26
CA ALA A 211 13.81 -9.99 17.82
C ALA A 211 14.65 -10.50 19.01
N ASP A 212 14.15 -11.45 19.80
CA ASP A 212 14.89 -12.07 20.90
C ASP A 212 16.01 -12.98 20.41
N VAL A 213 15.83 -13.63 19.25
CA VAL A 213 16.80 -14.59 18.70
C VAL A 213 17.77 -13.88 17.74
N HIS A 214 17.25 -13.03 16.87
CA HIS A 214 18.00 -12.46 15.76
C HIS A 214 18.47 -11.02 16.03
N GLY A 215 17.92 -10.34 17.03
CA GLY A 215 18.14 -8.92 17.28
C GLY A 215 17.66 -8.06 16.09
N LEU A 216 18.36 -6.96 15.81
CA LEU A 216 18.04 -6.04 14.71
C LEU A 216 18.70 -6.45 13.37
N ARG A 217 18.91 -7.72 13.14
CA ARG A 217 19.46 -8.21 11.87
C ARG A 217 18.37 -8.20 10.80
N GLY A 218 18.78 -7.99 9.54
CA GLY A 218 17.86 -8.14 8.42
C GLY A 218 17.40 -9.58 8.25
N ASN A 219 16.14 -9.77 7.86
CA ASN A 219 15.59 -11.04 7.43
C ASN A 219 15.78 -11.20 5.92
N VAL A 220 15.97 -12.44 5.45
CA VAL A 220 16.05 -12.75 4.02
C VAL A 220 15.32 -14.06 3.77
N GLN A 221 14.32 -14.04 2.91
CA GLN A 221 13.60 -15.24 2.49
C GLN A 221 14.45 -16.11 1.56
N SER A 222 14.20 -17.42 1.59
CA SER A 222 14.84 -18.36 0.66
C SER A 222 14.47 -18.03 -0.80
N GLN A 223 15.32 -18.50 -1.73
CA GLN A 223 15.07 -18.28 -3.16
C GLN A 223 13.78 -18.98 -3.61
N GLU A 224 13.49 -20.17 -3.07
CA GLU A 224 12.27 -20.92 -3.37
C GLU A 224 11.00 -20.12 -2.98
N VAL A 225 11.02 -19.43 -1.84
CA VAL A 225 9.91 -18.57 -1.40
C VAL A 225 9.78 -17.37 -2.34
N LYS A 226 10.90 -16.74 -2.73
CA LYS A 226 10.88 -15.59 -3.65
C LYS A 226 10.38 -15.99 -5.04
N ASP A 227 10.78 -17.14 -5.53
CA ASP A 227 10.32 -17.67 -6.83
C ASP A 227 8.83 -17.97 -6.80
N ALA A 228 8.32 -18.61 -5.73
CA ALA A 228 6.90 -18.86 -5.55
C ALA A 228 6.09 -17.56 -5.46
N ALA A 229 6.59 -16.55 -4.72
CA ALA A 229 5.95 -15.25 -4.64
C ALA A 229 5.96 -14.50 -6.00
N MET A 230 7.02 -14.65 -6.80
CA MET A 230 7.09 -14.12 -8.17
C MET A 230 6.05 -14.81 -9.06
N ASN A 231 5.98 -16.14 -9.05
CA ASN A 231 5.02 -16.93 -9.82
C ASN A 231 3.56 -16.57 -9.44
N TYR A 232 3.30 -16.33 -8.15
CA TYR A 232 2.00 -15.79 -7.71
C TYR A 232 1.71 -14.44 -8.37
N MET A 233 2.64 -13.50 -8.31
CA MET A 233 2.45 -12.17 -8.93
C MET A 233 2.35 -12.27 -10.46
N ASP A 234 2.98 -13.26 -11.10
CA ASP A 234 2.86 -13.51 -12.54
C ASP A 234 1.47 -14.00 -12.93
N SER A 235 0.74 -14.64 -12.01
CA SER A 235 -0.64 -15.06 -12.21
C SER A 235 -1.66 -13.91 -12.12
N LEU A 236 -1.27 -12.76 -11.56
CA LEU A 236 -2.14 -11.60 -11.41
C LEU A 236 -2.28 -10.85 -12.74
N SER A 237 -3.51 -10.40 -13.04
CA SER A 237 -3.71 -9.43 -14.12
C SER A 237 -3.00 -8.11 -13.78
N PRO A 238 -2.66 -7.25 -14.76
CA PRO A 238 -2.10 -5.92 -14.48
C PRO A 238 -2.98 -5.09 -13.53
N TRP A 239 -4.30 -5.24 -13.63
CA TRP A 239 -5.25 -4.60 -12.72
C TRP A 239 -5.11 -5.11 -11.30
N ASP A 240 -5.11 -6.43 -11.11
CA ASP A 240 -4.99 -7.07 -9.81
C ASP A 240 -3.60 -6.82 -9.20
N LEU A 241 -2.54 -6.77 -10.03
CA LEU A 241 -1.19 -6.41 -9.60
C LEU A 241 -1.12 -4.97 -9.05
N ALA A 242 -1.83 -4.00 -9.67
CA ALA A 242 -1.88 -2.63 -9.15
C ALA A 242 -2.61 -2.55 -7.80
N VAL A 243 -3.67 -3.33 -7.60
CA VAL A 243 -4.37 -3.43 -6.31
C VAL A 243 -3.48 -4.08 -5.26
N PHE A 244 -2.79 -5.17 -5.63
CA PHE A 244 -1.84 -5.87 -4.78
C PHE A 244 -0.69 -4.94 -4.36
N GLU A 245 -0.06 -4.24 -5.33
CA GLU A 245 0.96 -3.22 -5.09
C GLU A 245 0.48 -2.18 -4.07
N LYS A 246 -0.72 -1.62 -4.28
CA LYS A 246 -1.30 -0.62 -3.38
C LYS A 246 -1.43 -1.15 -1.95
N THR A 247 -1.86 -2.39 -1.80
CA THR A 247 -2.05 -3.02 -0.49
C THR A 247 -0.72 -3.27 0.19
N VAL A 248 0.24 -3.88 -0.51
CA VAL A 248 1.58 -4.15 0.02
C VAL A 248 2.28 -2.85 0.47
N LEU A 249 2.25 -1.82 -0.37
CA LEU A 249 2.87 -0.53 -0.06
C LEU A 249 2.19 0.17 1.13
N THR A 250 0.89 -0.04 1.32
CA THR A 250 0.13 0.58 2.43
C THR A 250 0.37 -0.14 3.75
N THR A 251 0.32 -1.48 3.73
CA THR A 251 0.43 -2.32 4.94
C THR A 251 1.88 -2.69 5.29
N LYS A 252 2.82 -2.48 4.36
CA LYS A 252 4.21 -2.97 4.44
C LYS A 252 4.28 -4.49 4.57
N SER A 253 3.27 -5.19 4.05
CA SER A 253 3.13 -6.63 4.13
C SER A 253 2.68 -7.23 2.80
N PHE A 254 3.47 -8.14 2.26
CA PHE A 254 3.14 -8.96 1.12
C PHE A 254 2.00 -9.93 1.47
N ILE A 255 2.03 -10.46 2.69
CA ILE A 255 1.00 -11.34 3.24
C ILE A 255 -0.36 -10.64 3.26
N CYS A 256 -0.44 -9.40 3.76
CA CYS A 256 -1.68 -8.61 3.72
C CYS A 256 -2.16 -8.36 2.29
N GLY A 257 -1.25 -8.24 1.33
CA GLY A 257 -1.58 -8.21 -0.10
C GLY A 257 -2.34 -9.45 -0.54
N ILE A 258 -1.81 -10.65 -0.24
CA ILE A 258 -2.48 -11.94 -0.55
C ILE A 258 -3.84 -12.02 0.16
N LEU A 259 -3.90 -11.70 1.46
CA LEU A 259 -5.15 -11.75 2.22
C LEU A 259 -6.23 -10.87 1.59
N LEU A 260 -5.89 -9.66 1.12
CA LEU A 260 -6.85 -8.79 0.45
C LEU A 260 -7.32 -9.40 -0.87
N MET A 261 -6.41 -9.90 -1.70
CA MET A 261 -6.76 -10.49 -3.00
C MET A 261 -7.68 -11.70 -2.84
N GLU A 262 -7.38 -12.60 -1.90
CA GLU A 262 -8.21 -13.76 -1.60
C GLU A 262 -9.58 -13.35 -1.04
N SER A 263 -9.62 -12.33 -0.20
CA SER A 263 -10.88 -11.81 0.37
C SER A 263 -11.79 -11.15 -0.68
N MET A 264 -11.23 -10.60 -1.75
CA MET A 264 -12.00 -9.96 -2.83
C MET A 264 -12.37 -10.94 -3.96
N THR A 265 -11.82 -12.15 -3.95
CA THR A 265 -12.14 -13.20 -4.92
C THR A 265 -13.48 -13.86 -4.56
N LYS A 266 -14.48 -13.78 -5.47
CA LYS A 266 -15.86 -14.27 -5.23
C LYS A 266 -15.97 -15.73 -4.77
N LYS A 267 -15.05 -16.57 -5.18
CA LYS A 267 -15.02 -18.00 -4.86
C LYS A 267 -13.59 -18.42 -4.56
N SER A 268 -12.98 -17.75 -3.56
CA SER A 268 -11.67 -18.22 -3.09
C SER A 268 -11.76 -19.67 -2.65
N THR A 269 -10.84 -20.50 -3.12
CA THR A 269 -10.66 -21.88 -2.68
C THR A 269 -9.94 -21.93 -1.33
N HIS A 270 -9.40 -20.80 -0.87
CA HIS A 270 -8.62 -20.63 0.37
C HIS A 270 -9.42 -19.84 1.39
N GLN A 271 -10.55 -20.41 1.85
CA GLN A 271 -11.46 -19.75 2.79
C GLN A 271 -10.77 -19.31 4.10
N GLU A 272 -9.72 -20.00 4.50
CA GLU A 272 -8.89 -19.69 5.66
C GLU A 272 -8.09 -18.38 5.52
N LEU A 273 -7.83 -17.94 4.28
CA LEU A 273 -7.16 -16.65 3.98
C LEU A 273 -8.14 -15.50 3.82
N VAL A 274 -9.44 -15.78 3.72
CA VAL A 274 -10.47 -14.75 3.63
C VAL A 274 -10.61 -14.03 4.96
N LYS A 275 -10.38 -12.73 4.96
CA LYS A 275 -10.42 -11.85 6.14
C LYS A 275 -11.27 -10.61 5.86
N SER A 276 -11.89 -10.07 6.86
CA SER A 276 -12.48 -8.73 6.76
C SER A 276 -11.40 -7.65 6.60
N LEU A 277 -11.77 -6.50 6.06
CA LEU A 277 -10.83 -5.39 5.90
C LEU A 277 -10.27 -4.92 7.23
N ASP A 278 -11.11 -4.90 8.28
CA ASP A 278 -10.69 -4.51 9.62
C ASP A 278 -9.68 -5.50 10.22
N GLU A 279 -9.85 -6.81 9.96
CA GLU A 279 -8.85 -7.81 10.36
C GLU A 279 -7.52 -7.60 9.64
N ILE A 280 -7.52 -7.36 8.32
CA ILE A 280 -6.30 -7.10 7.55
C ILE A 280 -5.59 -5.85 8.07
N ILE A 281 -6.34 -4.77 8.32
CA ILE A 281 -5.78 -3.54 8.87
C ILE A 281 -5.22 -3.78 10.28
N ARG A 282 -5.95 -4.49 11.14
CA ARG A 282 -5.48 -4.86 12.48
C ARG A 282 -4.17 -5.64 12.44
N LEU A 283 -4.07 -6.65 11.56
CA LEU A 283 -2.83 -7.41 11.38
C LEU A 283 -1.65 -6.50 11.00
N ALA A 284 -1.87 -5.58 10.07
CA ALA A 284 -0.82 -4.67 9.60
C ALA A 284 -0.44 -3.59 10.63
N THR A 285 -1.30 -3.28 11.60
CA THR A 285 -1.11 -2.17 12.57
C THR A 285 -1.05 -2.64 14.01
N LEU A 286 -0.87 -3.93 14.25
CA LEU A 286 -0.96 -4.52 15.60
C LEU A 286 0.00 -3.84 16.59
N GLU A 287 1.25 -3.66 16.22
CA GLU A 287 2.24 -2.98 17.06
C GLU A 287 1.83 -1.53 17.38
N THR A 288 1.35 -0.79 16.36
CA THR A 288 0.86 0.58 16.56
C THR A 288 -0.31 0.63 17.54
N ILE A 289 -1.21 -0.36 17.53
CA ILE A 289 -2.32 -0.45 18.48
C ILE A 289 -1.77 -0.54 19.91
N PHE A 290 -0.82 -1.44 20.17
CA PHE A 290 -0.19 -1.58 21.48
C PHE A 290 0.59 -0.33 21.91
N GLN A 291 1.27 0.33 20.95
CA GLN A 291 1.97 1.59 21.21
C GLN A 291 0.99 2.69 21.64
N VAL A 292 -0.12 2.84 20.93
CA VAL A 292 -1.17 3.84 21.25
C VAL A 292 -1.85 3.53 22.60
N GLU A 293 -2.13 2.27 22.88
CA GLU A 293 -2.72 1.85 24.17
C GLU A 293 -1.78 2.15 25.35
N ARG A 294 -0.47 2.00 25.18
CA ARG A 294 0.51 2.23 26.25
C ARG A 294 0.89 3.69 26.44
N TRP A 295 1.11 4.42 25.35
CA TRP A 295 1.67 5.78 25.39
C TRP A 295 0.67 6.87 25.03
N GLY A 296 -0.53 6.50 24.63
CA GLY A 296 -1.55 7.43 24.15
C GLY A 296 -1.45 7.72 22.67
N GLU A 297 -2.54 8.23 22.11
CA GLU A 297 -2.61 8.66 20.71
C GLU A 297 -1.90 10.01 20.54
N VAL A 298 -1.00 10.09 19.57
CA VAL A 298 -0.38 11.37 19.17
C VAL A 298 -1.26 12.00 18.10
N GLU A 299 -1.88 13.14 18.43
CA GLU A 299 -2.69 13.93 17.49
C GLU A 299 -1.89 14.28 16.23
N ASP A 300 -2.57 14.41 15.10
CA ASP A 300 -2.01 14.69 13.77
C ASP A 300 -0.99 13.65 13.26
N THR A 301 -0.83 12.51 13.96
CA THR A 301 0.03 11.41 13.53
C THR A 301 -0.74 10.11 13.49
N HIS A 302 -1.06 9.51 14.65
CA HIS A 302 -1.71 8.19 14.71
C HIS A 302 -3.13 8.22 14.14
N ASP A 303 -3.90 9.26 14.43
CA ASP A 303 -5.27 9.41 13.92
C ASP A 303 -5.29 9.65 12.40
N VAL A 304 -4.32 10.36 11.86
CA VAL A 304 -4.15 10.57 10.41
C VAL A 304 -3.75 9.27 9.74
N ASP A 305 -2.75 8.55 10.27
CA ASP A 305 -2.28 7.28 9.72
C ASP A 305 -3.38 6.21 9.76
N LYS A 306 -4.14 6.12 10.86
CA LYS A 306 -5.27 5.20 11.00
C LYS A 306 -6.34 5.47 9.93
N ARG A 307 -6.72 6.73 9.73
CA ARG A 307 -7.69 7.11 8.69
C ARG A 307 -7.15 6.85 7.28
N ASP A 308 -5.87 7.10 7.07
CA ASP A 308 -5.23 6.93 5.77
C ASP A 308 -5.12 5.45 5.36
N ILE A 309 -4.70 4.56 6.27
CA ILE A 309 -4.65 3.13 6.00
C ILE A 309 -6.04 2.56 5.72
N HIS A 310 -7.05 2.90 6.54
CA HIS A 310 -8.44 2.48 6.29
C HIS A 310 -8.93 2.93 4.91
N ARG A 311 -8.72 4.19 4.57
CA ARG A 311 -9.12 4.74 3.27
C ARG A 311 -8.43 4.04 2.10
N LYS A 312 -7.12 3.80 2.19
CA LYS A 312 -6.33 3.16 1.13
C LYS A 312 -6.72 1.69 0.93
N ILE A 313 -6.85 0.94 2.03
CA ILE A 313 -7.23 -0.49 1.97
C ILE A 313 -8.67 -0.66 1.52
N SER A 314 -9.61 0.16 2.01
CA SER A 314 -11.00 0.15 1.52
C SER A 314 -11.08 0.49 0.03
N SER A 315 -10.29 1.46 -0.45
CA SER A 315 -10.22 1.78 -1.87
C SER A 315 -9.65 0.64 -2.70
N ALA A 316 -8.61 -0.05 -2.20
CA ALA A 316 -8.05 -1.23 -2.85
C ALA A 316 -9.09 -2.35 -2.97
N ALA A 317 -9.85 -2.62 -1.90
CA ALA A 317 -10.93 -3.61 -1.90
C ALA A 317 -12.04 -3.27 -2.90
N ILE A 318 -12.49 -2.01 -2.93
CA ILE A 318 -13.52 -1.55 -3.89
C ILE A 318 -13.03 -1.71 -5.34
N VAL A 319 -11.76 -1.40 -5.62
CA VAL A 319 -11.18 -1.52 -6.96
C VAL A 319 -10.94 -2.98 -7.35
N ALA A 320 -10.62 -3.87 -6.41
CA ALA A 320 -10.51 -5.30 -6.65
C ALA A 320 -11.87 -5.96 -6.93
N PHE A 321 -12.95 -5.45 -6.33
CA PHE A 321 -14.27 -6.07 -6.41
C PHE A 321 -14.83 -6.05 -7.84
N LYS A 322 -15.31 -7.22 -8.30
CA LYS A 322 -16.06 -7.42 -9.56
C LYS A 322 -17.49 -7.83 -9.21
N ASN A 323 -18.50 -7.24 -9.87
CA ASN A 323 -19.91 -7.57 -9.65
C ASN A 323 -20.28 -9.00 -10.07
#